data_3bd47bb75a4592ea6615f538a03815f2
#
_entry.id   3bd47bb75a4592ea6615f538a03815f2
#
_cell.length_a   1.000
_cell.length_b   1.000
_cell.length_c   1.000
_cell.angle_alpha   90.00
_cell.angle_beta   90.00
_cell.angle_gamma   90.00
#
_symmetry.space_group_name_H-M   'P 1'
#
loop_
_entity.id
_entity.type
_entity.pdbx_description
1 polymer ?
#
loop_
_entity_poly.entity_id
_entity_poly.type
_entity_poly.pdbx_seq_one_letter_code
_entity_poly.pdbx_strand_id
1 'polypeptide(L)'
;MINIFFQEWAPLFPVLHRPVFLTLYEQYVASPDTMSDKKSIAQLNLVFGIAALSSDVRITCMRCLKSILTSLKPRDGQDVESFEAQWQSAIESFFMENDVATLQCLILAQIFCLLRADYSRLLKYKGLAVSLSQRLGLHQSQKRFALDALTSETRKKVFWSLYTVDW
;
A
#
# COMPACT_ATOMS: atom_id res chain seq x y z
N MET A 1 -0.66 -5.49 -12.98
CA MET A 1 -0.59 -5.30 -11.52
C MET A 1 -1.25 -3.99 -11.05
N ILE A 2 -0.85 -2.80 -11.49
CA ILE A 2 -1.41 -1.51 -11.02
C ILE A 2 -2.93 -1.45 -11.17
N ASN A 3 -3.48 -1.85 -12.32
CA ASN A 3 -4.93 -1.84 -12.55
C ASN A 3 -5.69 -2.74 -11.56
N ILE A 4 -5.12 -3.87 -11.14
CA ILE A 4 -5.72 -4.77 -10.16
C ILE A 4 -5.87 -4.03 -8.81
N PHE A 5 -4.80 -3.39 -8.36
CA PHE A 5 -4.85 -2.60 -7.11
C PHE A 5 -5.92 -1.51 -7.17
N PHE A 6 -5.93 -0.69 -8.24
CA PHE A 6 -6.89 0.41 -8.35
C PHE A 6 -8.33 -0.01 -8.61
N GLN A 7 -8.57 -1.20 -9.12
CA GLN A 7 -9.93 -1.74 -9.32
C GLN A 7 -10.46 -2.45 -8.08
N GLU A 8 -9.62 -3.14 -7.33
CA GLU A 8 -10.05 -4.01 -6.22
C GLU A 8 -9.85 -3.38 -4.84
N TRP A 9 -8.71 -2.73 -4.64
CA TRP A 9 -8.30 -2.24 -3.32
C TRP A 9 -8.54 -0.75 -3.11
N ALA A 10 -8.29 0.08 -4.12
CA ALA A 10 -8.47 1.52 -3.99
C ALA A 10 -9.92 1.97 -3.73
N PRO A 11 -10.99 1.27 -4.16
CA PRO A 11 -12.34 1.60 -3.73
C PRO A 11 -12.60 1.37 -2.25
N LEU A 12 -11.96 0.36 -1.66
CA LEU A 12 -12.07 0.03 -0.23
C LEU A 12 -11.12 0.90 0.61
N PHE A 13 -9.91 1.10 0.10
CA PHE A 13 -8.84 1.83 0.77
C PHE A 13 -8.26 2.89 -0.18
N PRO A 14 -8.87 4.07 -0.29
CA PRO A 14 -8.43 5.13 -1.20
C PRO A 14 -7.20 5.88 -0.66
N VAL A 15 -6.15 5.13 -0.33
CA VAL A 15 -4.90 5.64 0.27
C VAL A 15 -4.11 6.47 -0.74
N LEU A 16 -4.12 6.07 -2.01
CA LEU A 16 -3.33 6.68 -3.08
C LEU A 16 -4.22 7.41 -4.08
N HIS A 17 -3.75 8.58 -4.54
CA HIS A 17 -4.38 9.28 -5.66
C HIS A 17 -3.87 8.73 -6.98
N ARG A 18 -4.75 8.05 -7.75
CA ARG A 18 -4.39 7.31 -8.97
C ARG A 18 -3.55 8.11 -9.98
N PRO A 19 -3.92 9.35 -10.37
CA PRO A 19 -3.12 10.12 -11.32
C PRO A 19 -1.69 10.37 -10.83
N VAL A 20 -1.54 10.77 -9.56
CA VAL A 20 -0.21 11.02 -8.96
C VAL A 20 0.62 9.74 -8.93
N PHE A 21 0.00 8.61 -8.58
CA PHE A 21 0.68 7.31 -8.57
C PHE A 21 1.11 6.85 -9.98
N LEU A 22 0.29 7.09 -10.99
CA LEU A 22 0.65 6.74 -12.38
C LEU A 22 1.84 7.57 -12.89
N THR A 23 1.87 8.87 -12.59
CA THR A 23 3.04 9.71 -12.90
C THR A 23 4.30 9.21 -12.21
N LEU A 24 4.20 8.81 -10.94
CA LEU A 24 5.30 8.19 -10.19
C LEU A 24 5.79 6.90 -10.85
N TYR A 25 4.87 6.05 -11.28
CA TYR A 25 5.19 4.80 -11.97
C TYR A 25 5.87 5.05 -13.32
N GLU A 26 5.39 6.00 -14.11
CA GLU A 26 6.01 6.39 -15.38
C GLU A 26 7.44 6.89 -15.18
N GLN A 27 7.69 7.69 -14.15
CA GLN A 27 9.04 8.14 -13.77
C GLN A 27 9.94 6.97 -13.39
N TYR A 28 9.42 6.02 -12.62
CA TYR A 28 10.16 4.81 -12.23
C TYR A 28 10.55 3.96 -13.44
N VAL A 29 9.64 3.77 -14.40
CA VAL A 29 9.90 3.00 -15.62
C VAL A 29 10.90 3.72 -16.54
N ALA A 30 10.81 5.05 -16.64
CA ALA A 30 11.69 5.84 -17.49
C ALA A 30 13.14 5.90 -16.97
N SER A 31 13.32 5.96 -15.66
CA SER A 31 14.64 6.16 -15.04
C SER A 31 14.70 5.55 -13.64
N PRO A 32 14.83 4.22 -13.50
CA PRO A 32 14.84 3.54 -12.20
C PRO A 32 15.95 4.04 -11.27
N ASP A 33 17.13 4.31 -11.82
CA ASP A 33 18.35 4.71 -11.06
C ASP A 33 18.30 6.14 -10.53
N THR A 34 17.43 6.99 -11.09
CA THR A 34 17.31 8.40 -10.65
C THR A 34 16.32 8.56 -9.50
N MET A 35 15.53 7.53 -9.19
CA MET A 35 14.54 7.58 -8.14
C MET A 35 15.20 7.41 -6.77
N SER A 36 15.47 8.52 -6.12
CA SER A 36 16.09 8.56 -4.78
C SER A 36 15.06 8.60 -3.64
N ASP A 37 13.78 8.83 -3.94
CA ASP A 37 12.73 8.90 -2.92
C ASP A 37 12.28 7.51 -2.46
N LYS A 38 12.74 7.15 -1.26
CA LYS A 38 12.47 5.85 -0.63
C LYS A 38 10.97 5.59 -0.40
N LYS A 39 10.17 6.64 -0.16
CA LYS A 39 8.72 6.51 0.06
C LYS A 39 8.00 6.12 -1.22
N SER A 40 8.36 6.75 -2.32
CA SER A 40 7.85 6.42 -3.65
C SER A 40 8.18 4.98 -4.04
N ILE A 41 9.42 4.54 -3.79
CA ILE A 41 9.84 3.15 -4.01
C ILE A 41 9.03 2.19 -3.14
N ALA A 42 8.83 2.50 -1.85
CA ALA A 42 8.03 1.69 -0.96
C ALA A 42 6.57 1.59 -1.42
N GLN A 43 5.96 2.70 -1.85
CA GLN A 43 4.59 2.71 -2.37
C GLN A 43 4.44 1.84 -3.62
N LEU A 44 5.38 1.91 -4.57
CA LEU A 44 5.38 1.08 -5.77
C LEU A 44 5.47 -0.41 -5.43
N ASN A 45 6.44 -0.80 -4.59
CA ASN A 45 6.64 -2.20 -4.20
C ASN A 45 5.46 -2.76 -3.39
N LEU A 46 4.84 -1.96 -2.52
CA LEU A 46 3.63 -2.34 -1.78
C LEU A 46 2.45 -2.56 -2.72
N VAL A 47 2.21 -1.67 -3.67
CA VAL A 47 1.13 -1.81 -4.65
C VAL A 47 1.35 -3.05 -5.52
N PHE A 48 2.59 -3.31 -5.96
CA PHE A 48 2.91 -4.52 -6.72
C PHE A 48 2.74 -5.79 -5.90
N GLY A 49 3.22 -5.80 -4.65
CA GLY A 49 3.07 -6.94 -3.74
C GLY A 49 1.61 -7.25 -3.43
N ILE A 50 0.78 -6.23 -3.13
CA ILE A 50 -0.66 -6.39 -2.88
C ILE A 50 -1.36 -6.93 -4.14
N ALA A 51 -1.05 -6.38 -5.32
CA ALA A 51 -1.64 -6.84 -6.58
C ALA A 51 -1.24 -8.28 -6.94
N ALA A 52 0.01 -8.67 -6.66
CA ALA A 52 0.49 -10.02 -6.89
C ALA A 52 -0.23 -11.02 -5.95
N LEU A 53 -0.32 -10.72 -4.65
CA LEU A 53 -1.04 -11.54 -3.68
C LEU A 53 -2.53 -11.67 -4.02
N SER A 54 -3.17 -10.59 -4.47
CA SER A 54 -4.58 -10.62 -4.89
C SER A 54 -4.80 -11.51 -6.11
N SER A 55 -3.86 -11.52 -7.04
CA SER A 55 -3.90 -12.40 -8.22
C SER A 55 -3.78 -13.87 -7.83
N ASP A 56 -2.90 -14.19 -6.87
CA ASP A 56 -2.71 -15.56 -6.38
C ASP A 56 -3.95 -16.08 -5.61
N VAL A 57 -4.57 -15.24 -4.80
CA VAL A 57 -5.82 -15.58 -4.10
C VAL A 57 -6.93 -15.88 -5.11
N ARG A 58 -7.06 -15.11 -6.18
CA ARG A 58 -8.04 -15.37 -7.25
C ARG A 58 -7.77 -16.70 -7.95
N ILE A 59 -6.51 -16.97 -8.30
CA ILE A 59 -6.11 -18.22 -8.94
C ILE A 59 -6.41 -19.40 -8.00
N THR A 60 -6.13 -19.28 -6.71
CA THR A 60 -6.41 -20.31 -5.71
C THR A 60 -7.91 -20.53 -5.53
N CYS A 61 -8.71 -19.48 -5.45
CA CYS A 61 -10.18 -19.59 -5.37
C CYS A 61 -10.76 -20.20 -6.65
N MET A 62 -10.27 -19.81 -7.83
CA MET A 62 -10.68 -20.44 -9.10
C MET A 62 -10.13 -21.87 -9.25
N ARG A 63 -9.00 -22.22 -8.62
CA ARG A 63 -8.48 -23.61 -8.59
C ARG A 63 -9.32 -24.52 -7.71
N CYS A 64 -9.87 -24.06 -6.60
CA CYS A 64 -10.86 -24.82 -5.85
C CYS A 64 -12.09 -25.17 -6.69
N LEU A 65 -12.47 -24.30 -7.63
CA LEU A 65 -13.53 -24.58 -8.62
C LEU A 65 -13.03 -25.38 -9.84
N LYS A 66 -11.72 -25.32 -10.17
CA LYS A 66 -11.08 -25.98 -11.32
C LYS A 66 -10.19 -27.16 -10.94
N SER A 67 -10.24 -27.66 -9.70
CA SER A 67 -9.52 -28.85 -9.25
C SER A 67 -9.86 -30.13 -10.05
N ILE A 68 -10.69 -30.00 -11.10
CA ILE A 68 -11.04 -31.06 -12.03
C ILE A 68 -10.31 -30.96 -13.37
N LEU A 69 -9.62 -29.88 -13.68
CA LEU A 69 -8.98 -29.69 -14.99
C LEU A 69 -7.60 -29.00 -14.87
N THR A 70 -6.56 -29.83 -15.00
CA THR A 70 -5.20 -29.57 -15.52
C THR A 70 -4.27 -28.60 -14.77
N SER A 71 -3.24 -29.22 -14.25
CA SER A 71 -1.79 -28.87 -14.23
C SER A 71 -1.40 -27.54 -14.89
N LEU A 72 -1.26 -26.47 -14.11
CA LEU A 72 -0.47 -25.29 -14.49
C LEU A 72 0.35 -24.86 -13.27
N LYS A 73 1.67 -24.75 -13.50
CA LYS A 73 2.69 -24.34 -12.51
C LYS A 73 2.31 -23.05 -11.78
N PRO A 74 2.59 -22.95 -10.46
CA PRO A 74 2.51 -21.67 -9.74
C PRO A 74 3.54 -20.71 -10.34
N ARG A 75 3.10 -19.52 -10.73
CA ARG A 75 3.99 -18.41 -11.06
C ARG A 75 4.57 -17.89 -9.75
N ASP A 76 5.85 -17.99 -9.66
CA ASP A 76 6.86 -17.64 -8.70
C ASP A 76 6.47 -16.72 -7.54
N GLY A 77 6.46 -17.28 -6.32
CA GLY A 77 6.50 -16.53 -5.06
C GLY A 77 7.74 -15.63 -4.91
N GLN A 78 8.75 -15.79 -5.76
CA GLN A 78 9.98 -14.98 -5.79
C GLN A 78 9.72 -13.50 -6.03
N ASP A 79 8.73 -13.12 -6.85
CA ASP A 79 8.42 -11.71 -7.10
C ASP A 79 7.86 -11.03 -5.86
N VAL A 80 6.98 -11.70 -5.11
CA VAL A 80 6.37 -11.12 -3.89
C VAL A 80 7.39 -10.94 -2.79
N GLU A 81 8.30 -11.90 -2.59
CA GLU A 81 9.36 -11.82 -1.59
C GLU A 81 10.36 -10.71 -1.92
N SER A 82 10.67 -10.51 -3.20
CA SER A 82 11.52 -9.40 -3.65
C SER A 82 10.88 -8.04 -3.35
N PHE A 83 9.59 -7.85 -3.66
CA PHE A 83 8.87 -6.63 -3.32
C PHE A 83 8.81 -6.43 -1.82
N GLU A 84 8.57 -7.50 -1.06
CA GLU A 84 8.51 -7.47 0.40
C GLU A 84 9.81 -7.00 1.02
N ALA A 85 10.96 -7.55 0.63
CA ALA A 85 12.26 -7.15 1.13
C ALA A 85 12.57 -5.68 0.83
N GLN A 86 12.19 -5.20 -0.37
CA GLN A 86 12.46 -3.82 -0.79
C GLN A 86 11.62 -2.81 0.00
N TRP A 87 10.31 -3.01 0.12
CA TRP A 87 9.48 -2.06 0.86
C TRP A 87 9.76 -2.09 2.37
N GLN A 88 10.10 -3.26 2.95
CA GLN A 88 10.49 -3.34 4.36
C GLN A 88 11.74 -2.51 4.66
N SER A 89 12.81 -2.72 3.90
CA SER A 89 14.04 -1.95 4.03
C SER A 89 13.79 -0.45 3.84
N ALA A 90 12.94 -0.08 2.89
CA ALA A 90 12.58 1.31 2.68
C ALA A 90 11.83 1.89 3.90
N ILE A 91 10.77 1.23 4.40
CA ILE A 91 9.99 1.72 5.56
C ILE A 91 10.89 1.89 6.79
N GLU A 92 11.81 0.97 7.06
CA GLU A 92 12.73 1.06 8.20
C GLU A 92 13.59 2.33 8.17
N SER A 93 13.81 2.91 7.00
CA SER A 93 14.60 4.13 6.86
C SER A 93 13.82 5.42 7.15
N PHE A 94 12.48 5.42 7.03
CA PHE A 94 11.66 6.63 7.16
C PHE A 94 10.44 6.52 8.08
N PHE A 95 10.23 5.40 8.78
CA PHE A 95 9.03 5.17 9.61
C PHE A 95 8.84 6.19 10.75
N MET A 96 9.90 6.91 11.13
CA MET A 96 9.87 7.99 12.12
C MET A 96 9.50 9.35 11.53
N GLU A 97 9.44 9.49 10.22
CA GLU A 97 9.09 10.75 9.58
C GLU A 97 7.61 11.09 9.76
N ASN A 98 7.32 12.38 9.96
CA ASN A 98 5.98 12.87 10.26
C ASN A 98 5.33 13.47 9.01
N ASP A 99 4.97 12.65 8.04
CA ASP A 99 4.25 13.08 6.85
C ASP A 99 3.17 12.08 6.39
N VAL A 100 2.32 12.55 5.49
CA VAL A 100 1.20 11.77 4.96
C VAL A 100 1.69 10.61 4.08
N ALA A 101 2.81 10.77 3.37
CA ALA A 101 3.36 9.72 2.52
C ALA A 101 3.86 8.52 3.36
N THR A 102 4.50 8.77 4.50
CA THR A 102 4.86 7.72 5.48
C THR A 102 3.61 7.00 5.98
N LEU A 103 2.54 7.73 6.32
CA LEU A 103 1.29 7.11 6.75
C LEU A 103 0.64 6.26 5.65
N GLN A 104 0.67 6.72 4.40
CA GLN A 104 0.22 5.93 3.25
C GLN A 104 0.99 4.61 3.12
N CYS A 105 2.33 4.63 3.24
CA CYS A 105 3.15 3.42 3.23
C CYS A 105 2.78 2.46 4.38
N LEU A 106 2.58 2.98 5.59
CA LEU A 106 2.20 2.16 6.75
C LEU A 106 0.82 1.50 6.57
N ILE A 107 -0.16 2.20 5.98
CA ILE A 107 -1.48 1.62 5.69
C ILE A 107 -1.37 0.53 4.62
N LEU A 108 -0.63 0.78 3.54
CA LEU A 108 -0.39 -0.22 2.51
C LEU A 108 0.35 -1.46 3.07
N ALA A 109 1.32 -1.26 3.96
CA ALA A 109 2.01 -2.34 4.64
C ALA A 109 1.07 -3.17 5.53
N GLN A 110 0.08 -2.56 6.19
CA GLN A 110 -0.96 -3.27 6.93
C GLN A 110 -1.81 -4.14 6.00
N ILE A 111 -2.23 -3.61 4.85
CA ILE A 111 -3.00 -4.37 3.84
C ILE A 111 -2.18 -5.57 3.35
N PHE A 112 -0.89 -5.37 3.04
CA PHE A 112 0.01 -6.44 2.64
C PHE A 112 0.13 -7.52 3.72
N CYS A 113 0.37 -7.13 4.98
CA CYS A 113 0.47 -8.06 6.11
C CYS A 113 -0.84 -8.82 6.36
N LEU A 114 -1.99 -8.17 6.17
CA LEU A 114 -3.30 -8.81 6.26
C LEU A 114 -3.45 -9.92 5.21
N LEU A 115 -3.06 -9.65 3.96
CA LEU A 115 -3.10 -10.64 2.87
C LEU A 115 -2.14 -11.82 3.10
N ARG A 116 -1.02 -11.58 3.77
CA ARG A 116 -0.03 -12.61 4.15
C ARG A 116 -0.40 -13.33 5.45
N ALA A 117 -1.47 -12.92 6.15
CA ALA A 117 -1.82 -13.38 7.49
C ALA A 117 -0.69 -13.19 8.53
N ASP A 118 0.16 -12.19 8.34
CA ASP A 118 1.22 -11.83 9.28
C ASP A 118 0.71 -10.82 10.32
N TYR A 119 0.06 -11.35 11.33
CA TYR A 119 -0.55 -10.56 12.39
C TYR A 119 0.46 -9.84 13.28
N SER A 120 1.66 -10.36 13.44
CA SER A 120 2.71 -9.74 14.26
C SER A 120 3.17 -8.41 13.65
N ARG A 121 3.48 -8.41 12.35
CA ARG A 121 3.85 -7.20 11.62
C ARG A 121 2.65 -6.26 11.43
N LEU A 122 1.47 -6.81 11.22
CA LEU A 122 0.23 -6.03 11.12
C LEU A 122 0.04 -5.16 12.37
N LEU A 123 0.13 -5.75 13.58
CA LEU A 123 -0.01 -5.03 14.85
C LEU A 123 1.07 -3.95 15.03
N LYS A 124 2.31 -4.24 14.62
CA LYS A 124 3.40 -3.26 14.66
C LYS A 124 3.08 -2.03 13.79
N TYR A 125 2.72 -2.24 12.52
CA TYR A 125 2.41 -1.15 11.59
C TYR A 125 1.13 -0.41 11.97
N LYS A 126 0.13 -1.11 12.52
CA LYS A 126 -1.09 -0.51 13.08
C LYS A 126 -0.74 0.50 14.18
N GLY A 127 0.03 0.12 15.17
CA GLY A 127 0.43 1.02 16.25
C GLY A 127 1.19 2.26 15.77
N LEU A 128 2.11 2.07 14.80
CA LEU A 128 2.85 3.18 14.19
C LEU A 128 1.93 4.12 13.40
N ALA A 129 1.02 3.58 12.59
CA ALA A 129 0.11 4.36 11.76
C ALA A 129 -0.89 5.17 12.60
N VAL A 130 -1.47 4.59 13.64
CA VAL A 130 -2.37 5.30 14.57
C VAL A 130 -1.63 6.43 15.27
N SER A 131 -0.44 6.17 15.83
CA SER A 131 0.39 7.19 16.46
C SER A 131 0.75 8.33 15.50
N LEU A 132 1.12 8.00 14.25
CA LEU A 132 1.45 8.99 13.23
C LEU A 132 0.22 9.82 12.82
N SER A 133 -0.96 9.20 12.66
CA SER A 133 -2.19 9.90 12.31
C SER A 133 -2.59 10.94 13.37
N GLN A 134 -2.38 10.61 14.65
CA GLN A 134 -2.61 11.53 15.77
C GLN A 134 -1.61 12.69 15.76
N ARG A 135 -0.32 12.41 15.54
CA ARG A 135 0.73 13.45 15.42
C ARG A 135 0.47 14.40 14.24
N LEU A 136 -0.02 13.88 13.13
CA LEU A 136 -0.42 14.67 11.96
C LEU A 136 -1.74 15.44 12.16
N GLY A 137 -2.45 15.18 13.26
CA GLY A 137 -3.73 15.83 13.56
C GLY A 137 -4.85 15.50 12.59
N LEU A 138 -4.81 14.31 11.95
CA LEU A 138 -5.81 13.92 10.94
C LEU A 138 -7.21 13.71 11.53
N HIS A 139 -7.29 13.39 12.83
CA HIS A 139 -8.54 13.25 13.58
C HIS A 139 -9.25 14.59 13.85
N GLN A 140 -8.55 15.72 13.68
CA GLN A 140 -9.08 17.05 13.91
C GLN A 140 -9.63 17.68 12.64
N SER A 141 -10.53 18.68 12.80
CA SER A 141 -11.05 19.42 11.66
C SER A 141 -9.93 20.15 10.90
N GLN A 142 -9.77 19.82 9.63
CA GLN A 142 -8.76 20.40 8.73
C GLN A 142 -9.09 21.86 8.31
N LYS A 143 -10.25 22.39 8.70
CA LYS A 143 -10.70 23.75 8.33
C LYS A 143 -9.77 24.87 8.82
N ARG A 144 -8.94 24.60 9.82
CA ARG A 144 -7.98 25.56 10.37
C ARG A 144 -6.69 25.69 9.56
N PHE A 145 -6.43 24.74 8.66
CA PHE A 145 -5.24 24.73 7.83
C PHE A 145 -5.61 25.21 6.42
N ALA A 146 -4.88 26.18 5.90
CA ALA A 146 -5.02 26.64 4.51
C ALA A 146 -4.38 25.61 3.56
N LEU A 147 -4.99 24.41 3.46
CA LEU A 147 -4.53 23.34 2.59
C LEU A 147 -5.22 23.46 1.23
N ASP A 148 -4.50 23.10 0.18
CA ASP A 148 -5.11 22.92 -1.13
C ASP A 148 -6.14 21.78 -1.14
N ALA A 149 -7.06 21.80 -2.09
CA ALA A 149 -8.17 20.86 -2.16
C ALA A 149 -7.69 19.40 -2.26
N LEU A 150 -6.64 19.13 -3.06
CA LEU A 150 -6.09 17.80 -3.25
C LEU A 150 -5.48 17.26 -1.95
N THR A 151 -4.67 18.06 -1.28
CA THR A 151 -4.05 17.68 0.01
C THR A 151 -5.11 17.43 1.08
N SER A 152 -6.13 18.29 1.17
CA SER A 152 -7.24 18.13 2.12
C SER A 152 -8.00 16.81 1.88
N GLU A 153 -8.35 16.51 0.63
CA GLU A 153 -9.02 15.26 0.28
C GLU A 153 -8.13 14.04 0.49
N THR A 154 -6.84 14.12 0.17
CA THR A 154 -5.90 13.03 0.43
C THR A 154 -5.81 12.73 1.93
N ARG A 155 -5.69 13.74 2.79
CA ARG A 155 -5.64 13.58 4.25
C ARG A 155 -6.89 12.91 4.80
N LYS A 156 -8.07 13.29 4.31
CA LYS A 156 -9.36 12.67 4.69
C LYS A 156 -9.40 11.20 4.27
N LYS A 157 -9.07 10.89 3.02
CA LYS A 157 -9.08 9.53 2.47
C LYS A 157 -8.11 8.62 3.22
N VAL A 158 -6.91 9.11 3.50
CA VAL A 158 -5.89 8.37 4.26
C VAL A 158 -6.38 8.09 5.68
N PHE A 159 -6.99 9.09 6.36
CA PHE A 159 -7.55 8.89 7.69
C PHE A 159 -8.67 7.83 7.71
N TRP A 160 -9.61 7.90 6.78
CA TRP A 160 -10.70 6.93 6.70
C TRP A 160 -10.20 5.53 6.29
N SER A 161 -9.19 5.44 5.42
CA SER A 161 -8.57 4.16 5.07
C SER A 161 -7.89 3.53 6.29
N LEU A 162 -7.17 4.32 7.09
CA LEU A 162 -6.60 3.84 8.35
C LEU A 162 -7.70 3.32 9.29
N TYR A 163 -8.76 4.09 9.48
CA TYR A 163 -9.88 3.71 10.33
C TYR A 163 -10.53 2.39 9.87
N THR A 164 -10.67 2.18 8.57
CA THR A 164 -11.26 0.97 7.99
C THR A 164 -10.36 -0.26 8.17
N VAL A 165 -9.03 -0.11 8.06
CA VAL A 165 -8.08 -1.22 8.29
C VAL A 165 -7.96 -1.54 9.78
N ASP A 166 -8.26 -0.58 10.65
CA ASP A 166 -8.10 -0.70 12.10
C ASP A 166 -9.26 -1.47 12.77
N TRP A 167 -10.41 -1.57 12.09
CA TRP A 167 -11.60 -2.32 12.51
C TRP A 167 -11.58 -3.76 11.99
#